data_c000c7b46b73cb2ccd0042087d13fbb7
#
_entry.id   c000c7b46b73cb2ccd0042087d13fbb7
#
_cell.length_a   1.000
_cell.length_b   1.000
_cell.length_c   1.000
_cell.angle_alpha   90.00
_cell.angle_beta   90.00
_cell.angle_gamma   90.00
#
_symmetry.space_group_name_H-M   'P 1'
#
loop_
_entity.id
_entity.type
_entity.pdbx_description
1 polymer ?
#
loop_
_entity_poly.entity_id
_entity_poly.type
_entity_poly.pdbx_seq_one_letter_code
_entity_poly.pdbx_strand_id
1 'polypeptide(L)'
;MLQCSVLRDKELLASTTGLNEAALLRGAPFSILDIDLHVDGELATTFSCDGLIISTPAGSTAHSLSAGGPILRKTLDAFVISAISPHTLTVRPVVDLSLIHI
;
A
#
# COMPACT_ATOMS: atom_id res chain seq x y z
N MET A 1 -7.14 11.58 -4.99
CA MET A 1 -5.69 11.49 -5.21
C MET A 1 -4.97 11.18 -3.91
N LEU A 2 -3.85 10.53 -3.97
CA LEU A 2 -2.99 10.30 -2.81
C LEU A 2 -1.67 11.04 -2.97
N GLN A 3 -1.10 11.43 -1.84
CA GLN A 3 0.27 11.97 -1.77
C GLN A 3 1.17 10.91 -1.15
N CYS A 4 2.30 10.64 -1.79
CA CYS A 4 3.26 9.67 -1.35
C CYS A 4 4.62 10.33 -1.13
N SER A 5 5.24 10.09 0.01
CA SER A 5 6.58 10.56 0.33
C SER A 5 7.48 9.38 0.70
N VAL A 6 8.70 9.40 0.21
CA VAL A 6 9.71 8.38 0.51
C VAL A 6 10.79 9.02 1.37
N LEU A 7 11.01 8.44 2.55
CA LEU A 7 12.03 8.92 3.49
C LEU A 7 13.02 7.79 3.79
N ARG A 8 14.27 8.17 4.04
CA ARG A 8 15.32 7.28 4.56
C ARG A 8 16.01 8.00 5.69
N ASP A 9 16.06 7.38 6.88
CA ASP A 9 16.68 7.97 8.07
C ASP A 9 16.17 9.39 8.35
N LYS A 10 14.86 9.60 8.23
CA LYS A 10 14.14 10.88 8.38
C LYS A 10 14.46 11.92 7.31
N GLU A 11 15.19 11.55 6.28
CA GLU A 11 15.48 12.41 5.14
C GLU A 11 14.48 12.15 4.01
N LEU A 12 13.85 13.22 3.50
CA LEU A 12 12.93 13.13 2.38
C LEU A 12 13.70 12.88 1.09
N LEU A 13 13.49 11.71 0.46
CA LEU A 13 14.12 11.36 -0.81
C LEU A 13 13.28 11.73 -2.01
N ALA A 14 11.96 11.58 -1.90
CA ALA A 14 11.03 11.87 -2.99
C ALA A 14 9.64 12.12 -2.44
N SER A 15 8.85 12.92 -3.15
CA SER A 15 7.44 13.14 -2.88
C SER A 15 6.70 13.27 -4.21
N THR A 16 5.54 12.64 -4.31
CA THR A 16 4.73 12.66 -5.53
C THR A 16 3.26 12.49 -5.19
N THR A 17 2.41 12.77 -6.15
CA THR A 17 0.96 12.53 -6.04
C THR A 17 0.53 11.54 -7.11
N GLY A 18 -0.43 10.68 -6.76
CA GLY A 18 -0.99 9.70 -7.68
C GLY A 18 -2.51 9.75 -7.71
N LEU A 19 -3.08 9.42 -8.85
CA LEU A 19 -4.53 9.31 -8.99
C LEU A 19 -5.03 7.96 -8.49
N ASN A 20 -4.36 6.89 -8.86
CA ASN A 20 -4.80 5.53 -8.59
C ASN A 20 -4.11 4.92 -7.37
N GLU A 21 -2.78 4.91 -7.34
CA GLU A 21 -2.06 4.10 -6.36
C GLU A 21 -0.60 4.51 -6.17
N ALA A 22 -0.05 4.08 -5.03
CA ALA A 22 1.38 3.96 -4.82
C ALA A 22 1.70 2.47 -4.70
N ALA A 23 2.68 1.99 -5.45
CA ALA A 23 3.08 0.59 -5.43
C ALA A 23 4.52 0.45 -4.96
N LEU A 24 4.74 -0.42 -3.97
CA LEU A 24 6.05 -0.85 -3.56
C LEU A 24 6.30 -2.20 -4.19
N LEU A 25 7.28 -2.30 -5.06
CA LEU A 25 7.61 -3.52 -5.78
C LEU A 25 9.02 -3.95 -5.42
N ARG A 26 9.25 -5.27 -5.38
CA ARG A 26 10.60 -5.78 -5.17
C ARG A 26 11.48 -5.44 -6.37
N GLY A 27 12.69 -4.93 -6.07
CA GLY A 27 13.71 -4.69 -7.08
C GLY A 27 14.68 -5.87 -7.19
N ALA A 28 15.68 -5.74 -8.06
CA ALA A 28 16.79 -6.68 -8.09
C ALA A 28 17.57 -6.60 -6.76
N PRO A 29 17.94 -7.73 -6.14
CA PRO A 29 17.90 -9.12 -6.64
C PRO A 29 16.59 -9.88 -6.45
N PHE A 30 15.46 -9.23 -6.42
CA PHE A 30 14.11 -9.83 -6.33
C PHE A 30 13.88 -10.66 -5.07
N SER A 31 14.39 -10.19 -3.95
CA SER A 31 14.12 -10.78 -2.64
C SER A 31 12.70 -10.48 -2.19
N ILE A 32 12.14 -11.37 -1.35
CA ILE A 32 10.86 -11.11 -0.67
C ILE A 32 10.98 -9.83 0.15
N LEU A 33 9.94 -9.00 0.12
CA LEU A 33 9.84 -7.79 0.93
C LEU A 33 9.19 -8.09 2.27
N ASP A 34 9.79 -7.61 3.35
CA ASP A 34 9.15 -7.55 4.67
C ASP A 34 8.79 -6.09 4.92
N ILE A 35 7.49 -5.82 5.04
CA ILE A 35 6.95 -4.46 5.12
C ILE A 35 6.13 -4.31 6.39
N ASP A 36 6.52 -3.37 7.26
CA ASP A 36 5.73 -2.98 8.42
C ASP A 36 4.79 -1.85 8.02
N LEU A 37 3.51 -2.07 8.23
CA LEU A 37 2.48 -1.07 7.96
C LEU A 37 2.06 -0.40 9.27
N HIS A 38 2.21 0.91 9.34
CA HIS A 38 1.73 1.72 10.46
C HIS A 38 0.59 2.61 9.98
N VAL A 39 -0.44 2.72 10.80
CA VAL A 39 -1.57 3.62 10.58
C VAL A 39 -1.66 4.53 11.79
N ASP A 40 -1.60 5.84 11.55
CA ASP A 40 -1.56 6.85 12.62
C ASP A 40 -0.47 6.58 13.68
N GLY A 41 0.69 6.10 13.25
CA GLY A 41 1.81 5.83 14.12
C GLY A 41 1.77 4.49 14.86
N GLU A 42 0.72 3.71 14.71
CA GLU A 42 0.59 2.38 15.32
C GLU A 42 0.84 1.27 14.29
N LEU A 43 1.59 0.25 14.69
CA LEU A 43 1.82 -0.92 13.83
C LEU A 43 0.51 -1.67 13.63
N ALA A 44 0.02 -1.71 12.39
CA ALA A 44 -1.18 -2.44 12.03
C ALA A 44 -0.88 -3.90 11.69
N THR A 45 0.12 -4.13 10.85
CA THR A 45 0.51 -5.47 10.43
C THR A 45 1.88 -5.46 9.75
N THR A 46 2.43 -6.63 9.54
CA THR A 46 3.65 -6.85 8.76
C THR A 46 3.32 -7.77 7.59
N PHE A 47 3.73 -7.36 6.38
CA PHE A 47 3.57 -8.16 5.18
C PHE A 47 4.88 -8.79 4.76
N SER A 48 4.84 -10.07 4.38
CA SER A 48 5.89 -10.75 3.64
C SER A 48 5.33 -11.03 2.24
N CYS A 49 5.83 -10.35 1.23
CA CYS A 49 5.18 -10.31 -0.08
C CYS A 49 6.16 -9.90 -1.20
N ASP A 50 5.68 -9.95 -2.43
CA ASP A 50 6.43 -9.46 -3.60
C ASP A 50 6.24 -7.97 -3.83
N GLY A 51 5.18 -7.41 -3.27
CA GLY A 51 4.89 -5.99 -3.36
C GLY A 51 3.68 -5.60 -2.54
N LEU A 52 3.47 -4.30 -2.39
CA LEU A 52 2.34 -3.71 -1.66
C LEU A 52 1.76 -2.58 -2.48
N ILE A 53 0.44 -2.53 -2.57
CA ILE A 53 -0.29 -1.49 -3.29
C ILE A 53 -1.13 -0.71 -2.29
N ILE A 54 -0.95 0.61 -2.26
CA ILE A 54 -1.82 1.54 -1.52
C ILE A 54 -2.65 2.29 -2.56
N SER A 55 -3.95 2.08 -2.56
CA SER A 55 -4.85 2.54 -3.60
C SER A 55 -5.87 3.54 -3.08
N THR A 56 -6.17 4.54 -3.92
CA THR A 56 -7.34 5.41 -3.75
C THR A 56 -8.62 4.65 -4.13
N PRO A 57 -9.82 5.17 -3.81
CA PRO A 57 -11.06 4.58 -4.33
C PRO A 57 -11.09 4.49 -5.85
N ALA A 58 -10.61 5.50 -6.56
CA ALA A 58 -10.52 5.47 -8.03
C ALA A 58 -9.58 4.35 -8.51
N GLY A 59 -8.45 4.15 -7.83
CA GLY A 59 -7.48 3.11 -8.15
C GLY A 59 -7.90 1.70 -7.73
N SER A 60 -8.95 1.56 -6.91
CA SER A 60 -9.38 0.24 -6.41
C SER A 60 -9.87 -0.69 -7.53
N THR A 61 -10.24 -0.14 -8.69
CA THR A 61 -10.64 -0.90 -9.87
C THR A 61 -9.46 -1.21 -10.82
N ALA A 62 -8.26 -0.74 -10.49
CA ALA A 62 -7.06 -0.93 -11.30
C ALA A 62 -6.17 -2.07 -10.73
N HIS A 63 -4.91 -1.79 -10.44
CA HIS A 63 -3.93 -2.77 -9.98
C HIS A 63 -4.33 -3.42 -8.64
N SER A 64 -4.93 -2.65 -7.73
CA SER A 64 -5.43 -3.17 -6.45
C SER A 64 -6.46 -4.29 -6.66
N LEU A 65 -7.38 -4.13 -7.60
CA LEU A 65 -8.36 -5.17 -7.93
C LEU A 65 -7.69 -6.44 -8.44
N SER A 66 -6.69 -6.30 -9.31
CA SER A 66 -5.91 -7.44 -9.83
C SER A 66 -5.14 -8.18 -8.72
N ALA A 67 -4.79 -7.49 -7.63
CA ALA A 67 -4.15 -8.09 -6.46
C ALA A 67 -5.16 -8.65 -5.44
N GLY A 68 -6.46 -8.67 -5.77
CA GLY A 68 -7.51 -9.20 -4.90
C GLY A 68 -8.07 -8.17 -3.91
N GLY A 69 -7.79 -6.90 -4.11
CA GLY A 69 -8.33 -5.83 -3.27
C GLY A 69 -9.80 -5.55 -3.55
N PRO A 70 -10.54 -5.02 -2.58
CA PRO A 70 -11.94 -4.65 -2.77
C PRO A 70 -12.09 -3.39 -3.63
N ILE A 71 -13.26 -3.26 -4.27
CA ILE A 71 -13.64 -2.04 -4.98
C ILE A 71 -14.29 -1.09 -3.99
N LEU A 72 -13.80 0.15 -3.93
CA LEU A 72 -14.36 1.21 -3.12
C LEU A 72 -15.14 2.21 -3.98
N ARG A 73 -16.21 2.75 -3.41
CA ARG A 73 -16.93 3.86 -4.04
C ARG A 73 -16.02 5.09 -4.10
N LYS A 74 -16.05 5.81 -5.22
CA LYS A 74 -15.18 6.99 -5.47
C LYS A 74 -15.37 8.12 -4.47
N THR A 75 -16.55 8.17 -3.82
CA THR A 75 -16.87 9.18 -2.81
C THR A 75 -16.37 8.81 -1.41
N LEU A 76 -15.87 7.59 -1.22
CA LEU A 76 -15.34 7.15 0.06
C LEU A 76 -13.93 7.71 0.26
N ASP A 77 -13.70 8.33 1.41
CA ASP A 77 -12.39 8.90 1.76
C ASP A 77 -11.56 7.84 2.51
N ALA A 78 -11.08 6.85 1.77
CA ALA A 78 -10.34 5.72 2.31
C ALA A 78 -9.25 5.24 1.35
N PHE A 79 -8.26 4.52 1.89
CA PHE A 79 -7.26 3.79 1.11
C PHE A 79 -7.46 2.29 1.23
N VAL A 80 -7.14 1.56 0.17
CA VAL A 80 -7.03 0.10 0.20
C VAL A 80 -5.55 -0.27 0.13
N ILE A 81 -5.13 -1.15 1.03
CA ILE A 81 -3.77 -1.67 1.06
C ILE A 81 -3.83 -3.15 0.74
N SER A 82 -3.21 -3.57 -0.35
CA SER A 82 -3.25 -4.94 -0.83
C SER A 82 -1.84 -5.45 -1.11
N ALA A 83 -1.52 -6.66 -0.62
CA ALA A 83 -0.25 -7.30 -0.88
C ALA A 83 -0.29 -8.06 -2.22
N ILE A 84 0.81 -8.00 -2.96
CA ILE A 84 1.02 -8.77 -4.17
C ILE A 84 1.76 -10.06 -3.79
N SER A 85 1.18 -11.21 -4.15
CA SER A 85 1.74 -12.53 -3.87
C SER A 85 2.20 -12.67 -2.42
N PRO A 86 1.30 -12.49 -1.42
CA PRO A 86 1.68 -12.62 -0.02
C PRO A 86 2.14 -14.05 0.29
N HIS A 87 3.14 -14.16 1.15
CA HIS A 87 3.74 -15.44 1.54
C HIS A 87 3.14 -16.00 2.84
N THR A 88 2.08 -15.39 3.34
CA THR A 88 1.31 -15.87 4.49
C THR A 88 -0.13 -16.13 4.07
N LEU A 89 -0.72 -17.22 4.59
CA LEU A 89 -2.07 -17.66 4.19
C LEU A 89 -3.20 -16.77 4.72
N THR A 90 -2.90 -15.92 5.70
CA THR A 90 -3.92 -15.15 6.43
C THR A 90 -3.92 -13.66 6.09
N VAL A 91 -3.15 -13.23 5.10
CA VAL A 91 -3.08 -11.82 4.70
C VAL A 91 -4.41 -11.39 4.05
N ARG A 92 -4.95 -10.28 4.54
CA ARG A 92 -6.18 -9.66 4.03
C ARG A 92 -5.87 -8.23 3.59
N PRO A 93 -6.58 -7.69 2.58
CA PRO A 93 -6.52 -6.27 2.30
C PRO A 93 -6.95 -5.44 3.50
N VAL A 94 -6.30 -4.30 3.69
CA VAL A 94 -6.61 -3.35 4.76
C VAL A 94 -7.27 -2.13 4.14
N VAL A 95 -8.37 -1.67 4.74
CA VAL A 95 -9.05 -0.43 4.34
C VAL A 95 -8.98 0.53 5.52
N ASP A 96 -8.46 1.73 5.30
CA ASP A 96 -8.34 2.73 6.35
C ASP A 96 -8.50 4.15 5.81
N LEU A 97 -8.96 5.05 6.68
CA LEU A 97 -9.18 6.46 6.37
C LEU A 97 -7.99 7.34 6.72
N SER A 98 -7.01 6.80 7.40
CA SER A 98 -6.01 7.56 8.13
C SER A 98 -4.67 7.63 7.39
N LEU A 99 -3.75 8.41 7.97
CA LEU A 99 -2.37 8.49 7.53
C LEU A 99 -1.69 7.13 7.62
N ILE A 100 -1.06 6.72 6.52
CA ILE A 100 -0.38 5.44 6.41
C ILE A 100 1.12 5.67 6.34
N HIS A 101 1.85 4.87 7.11
CA HIS A 101 3.31 4.86 7.13
C HIS A 101 3.83 3.44 6.95
N ILE A 102 4.81 3.30 6.12
CA ILE A 102 5.42 2.00 5.80
C ILE A 102 6.90 2.02 6.12
#